data_6aeb22e6057b0c1bf489707646877417
#
_entry.id   6aeb22e6057b0c1bf489707646877417
#
_cell.length_a   1.000
_cell.length_b   1.000
_cell.length_c   1.000
_cell.angle_alpha   90.00
_cell.angle_beta   90.00
_cell.angle_gamma   90.00
#
_symmetry.space_group_name_H-M   'P 1'
#
loop_
_entity.id
_entity.type
_entity.pdbx_description
1 polymer ?
#
loop_
_entity_poly.entity_id
_entity_poly.type
_entity_poly.pdbx_seq_one_letter_code
_entity_poly.pdbx_strand_id
1 'polypeptide(L)'
;MASSRKNKQLYIDAEALSTMALVQEGLISPVTKLMTEAEAIEVRETKMYKGVSFPFPFLLAPNGKENEICLKDLKQGDVVDLVHERLIVGELIVEETFEIDPKERLVCIYGTADESHPGVKNTLKRLGNIAVVGDYKVSYPLISSTKKIVQEKIKETGAKNVSALTLSASPLNRAHERMIRQAIDQSDLVVLFLLKPFTSNGLRYDVRHDALMTFIEHFLPQNKIVVIPLENSYIFAGYNELILDALVAKNYGCNRLFIGSHHAGLGLYYDDQQLNSIFDISKDMNMKITTVKDYVYCNQCRTLVSTTTCPHGQHHHIHYHSSSILELIKEGMMPPSVLVRREVSASILVALFPDRFKKLQSIYDALMPNNGLMEEHNEEDFYINLMGLYQTSSLT
;
A
#
# COMPACT_ATOMS: atom_id res chain seq x y z
N MET A 1 7.22 -26.77 -43.36
CA MET A 1 7.21 -26.85 -41.86
C MET A 1 7.99 -25.65 -41.39
N ALA A 2 7.30 -24.60 -40.98
CA ALA A 2 7.95 -23.46 -40.31
C ALA A 2 8.40 -23.93 -38.93
N SER A 3 9.72 -23.95 -38.70
CA SER A 3 10.31 -24.12 -37.37
C SER A 3 9.74 -22.98 -36.52
N SER A 4 8.88 -23.30 -35.55
CA SER A 4 8.48 -22.33 -34.53
C SER A 4 9.74 -21.95 -33.75
N ARG A 5 10.39 -20.86 -34.13
CA ARG A 5 11.46 -20.28 -33.32
C ARG A 5 10.83 -19.98 -31.95
N LYS A 6 11.30 -20.67 -30.93
CA LYS A 6 10.92 -20.39 -29.57
C LYS A 6 11.42 -18.99 -29.25
N ASN A 7 10.54 -18.09 -28.83
CA ASN A 7 10.95 -16.73 -28.46
C ASN A 7 12.02 -16.77 -27.36
N LYS A 8 12.88 -15.78 -27.32
CA LYS A 8 13.78 -15.55 -26.20
C LYS A 8 12.96 -15.29 -24.95
N GLN A 9 13.45 -15.63 -23.80
CA GLN A 9 12.72 -15.50 -22.54
C GLN A 9 13.45 -14.53 -21.61
N LEU A 10 12.70 -13.60 -21.03
CA LEU A 10 13.17 -12.67 -20.00
C LEU A 10 12.38 -12.93 -18.71
N TYR A 11 13.08 -13.28 -17.66
CA TYR A 11 12.50 -13.61 -16.37
C TYR A 11 12.30 -12.33 -15.55
N ILE A 12 11.05 -12.06 -15.19
CA ILE A 12 10.66 -10.92 -14.37
C ILE A 12 10.05 -11.38 -13.06
N ASP A 13 10.18 -10.58 -12.02
CA ASP A 13 9.53 -10.86 -10.75
C ASP A 13 8.12 -10.26 -10.67
N ALA A 14 7.41 -10.61 -9.59
CA ALA A 14 6.03 -10.15 -9.37
C ALA A 14 5.92 -8.63 -9.29
N GLU A 15 6.92 -7.95 -8.72
CA GLU A 15 6.91 -6.50 -8.60
C GLU A 15 7.07 -5.80 -9.96
N ALA A 16 7.95 -6.31 -10.82
CA ALA A 16 8.11 -5.80 -12.19
C ALA A 16 6.82 -6.02 -12.99
N LEU A 17 6.23 -7.23 -12.90
CA LEU A 17 4.96 -7.56 -13.56
C LEU A 17 3.82 -6.65 -13.12
N SER A 18 3.62 -6.46 -11.81
CA SER A 18 2.60 -5.57 -11.28
C SER A 18 2.81 -4.12 -11.72
N THR A 19 4.05 -3.63 -11.67
CA THR A 19 4.39 -2.26 -12.09
C THR A 19 4.14 -2.05 -13.59
N MET A 20 4.55 -3.00 -14.44
CA MET A 20 4.27 -2.96 -15.88
C MET A 20 2.76 -2.95 -16.15
N ALA A 21 1.98 -3.72 -15.39
CA ALA A 21 0.53 -3.71 -15.50
C ALA A 21 -0.10 -2.37 -15.09
N LEU A 22 0.40 -1.71 -14.03
CA LEU A 22 -0.04 -0.36 -13.64
C LEU A 22 0.19 0.65 -14.77
N VAL A 23 1.35 0.59 -15.45
CA VAL A 23 1.67 1.45 -16.59
C VAL A 23 0.77 1.13 -17.78
N GLN A 24 0.61 -0.16 -18.12
CA GLN A 24 -0.25 -0.61 -19.21
C GLN A 24 -1.72 -0.16 -19.04
N GLU A 25 -2.22 -0.18 -17.82
CA GLU A 25 -3.58 0.30 -17.48
C GLU A 25 -3.67 1.83 -17.35
N GLY A 26 -2.55 2.55 -17.57
CA GLY A 26 -2.48 4.01 -17.51
C GLY A 26 -2.56 4.58 -16.09
N LEU A 27 -2.36 3.75 -15.06
CA LEU A 27 -2.47 4.17 -13.66
C LEU A 27 -1.25 4.96 -13.19
N ILE A 28 -0.15 4.92 -13.93
CA ILE A 28 1.06 5.74 -13.69
C ILE A 28 1.24 6.79 -14.81
N SER A 29 0.16 7.16 -15.51
CA SER A 29 0.24 8.23 -16.49
C SER A 29 0.84 9.51 -15.90
N PRO A 30 1.76 10.21 -16.62
CA PRO A 30 1.96 10.18 -18.08
C PRO A 30 2.82 9.04 -18.62
N VAL A 31 3.38 8.19 -17.79
CA VAL A 31 4.16 7.03 -18.24
C VAL A 31 3.23 5.96 -18.78
N THR A 32 3.42 5.58 -20.04
CA THR A 32 2.59 4.60 -20.76
C THR A 32 3.41 3.46 -21.37
N LYS A 33 4.73 3.55 -21.30
CA LYS A 33 5.68 2.56 -21.82
C LYS A 33 7.00 2.61 -21.04
N LEU A 34 7.89 1.66 -21.31
CA LEU A 34 9.28 1.74 -20.85
C LEU A 34 9.99 2.92 -21.54
N MET A 35 10.83 3.63 -20.79
CA MET A 35 11.53 4.82 -21.29
C MET A 35 12.77 4.45 -22.08
N THR A 36 13.02 5.11 -23.19
CA THR A 36 14.26 5.05 -23.95
C THR A 36 15.43 5.61 -23.13
N GLU A 37 16.68 5.35 -23.58
CA GLU A 37 17.86 5.90 -22.90
C GLU A 37 17.79 7.43 -22.82
N ALA A 38 17.40 8.10 -23.91
CA ALA A 38 17.27 9.55 -23.95
C ALA A 38 16.18 10.07 -22.98
N GLU A 39 15.00 9.43 -22.95
CA GLU A 39 13.91 9.76 -22.01
C GLU A 39 14.34 9.51 -20.56
N ALA A 40 15.10 8.42 -20.30
CA ALA A 40 15.60 8.10 -18.98
C ALA A 40 16.60 9.13 -18.46
N ILE A 41 17.49 9.63 -19.32
CA ILE A 41 18.44 10.70 -18.99
C ILE A 41 17.67 11.99 -18.68
N GLU A 42 16.72 12.39 -19.54
CA GLU A 42 15.89 13.59 -19.35
C GLU A 42 15.15 13.54 -18.00
N VAL A 43 14.47 12.43 -17.71
CA VAL A 43 13.73 12.28 -16.43
C VAL A 43 14.68 12.30 -15.22
N ARG A 44 15.85 11.69 -15.33
CA ARG A 44 16.84 11.68 -14.26
C ARG A 44 17.30 13.11 -13.92
N GLU A 45 17.52 13.94 -14.93
CA GLU A 45 18.03 15.31 -14.77
C GLU A 45 16.94 16.31 -14.38
N THR A 46 15.78 16.22 -15.02
CA THR A 46 14.71 17.21 -14.90
C THR A 46 13.63 16.85 -13.88
N LYS A 47 13.52 15.57 -13.50
CA LYS A 47 12.39 15.01 -12.71
C LYS A 47 11.04 15.26 -13.38
N MET A 48 11.03 15.39 -14.71
CA MET A 48 9.84 15.65 -15.53
C MET A 48 9.75 14.61 -16.65
N TYR A 49 8.53 14.19 -16.96
CA TYR A 49 8.23 13.38 -18.15
C TYR A 49 7.02 13.93 -18.86
N LYS A 50 7.17 14.33 -20.12
CA LYS A 50 6.10 14.95 -20.94
C LYS A 50 5.41 16.13 -20.24
N GLY A 51 6.18 16.97 -19.56
CA GLY A 51 5.67 18.17 -18.87
C GLY A 51 4.97 17.90 -17.53
N VAL A 52 5.03 16.69 -17.00
CA VAL A 52 4.49 16.32 -15.69
C VAL A 52 5.61 15.82 -14.79
N SER A 53 5.57 16.18 -13.51
CA SER A 53 6.52 15.68 -12.52
C SER A 53 6.49 14.16 -12.45
N PHE A 54 7.65 13.56 -12.72
CA PHE A 54 7.85 12.11 -12.59
C PHE A 54 9.24 11.86 -11.99
N PRO A 55 9.34 11.17 -10.84
CA PRO A 55 10.51 11.30 -9.98
C PRO A 55 11.75 10.55 -10.47
N PHE A 56 11.60 9.49 -11.29
CA PHE A 56 12.71 8.66 -11.76
C PHE A 56 12.37 7.91 -13.06
N PRO A 57 13.37 7.46 -13.84
CA PRO A 57 13.12 6.72 -15.07
C PRO A 57 12.41 5.39 -14.85
N PHE A 58 11.38 5.12 -15.64
CA PHE A 58 10.69 3.83 -15.67
C PHE A 58 11.37 2.87 -16.63
N LEU A 59 12.12 1.91 -16.08
CA LEU A 59 12.98 0.99 -16.82
C LEU A 59 12.73 -0.46 -16.41
N LEU A 60 12.87 -1.39 -17.35
CA LEU A 60 12.93 -2.82 -17.11
C LEU A 60 14.38 -3.30 -17.26
N ALA A 61 15.02 -3.67 -16.15
CA ALA A 61 16.39 -4.19 -16.11
C ALA A 61 16.47 -5.32 -15.06
N PRO A 62 15.94 -6.50 -15.37
CA PRO A 62 15.91 -7.60 -14.43
C PRO A 62 17.30 -8.21 -14.25
N ASN A 63 17.66 -8.56 -13.01
CA ASN A 63 18.90 -9.24 -12.68
C ASN A 63 18.85 -10.73 -13.04
N GLY A 64 20.00 -11.38 -13.07
CA GLY A 64 20.18 -12.82 -13.24
C GLY A 64 20.98 -13.18 -14.49
N LYS A 65 21.76 -14.25 -14.40
CA LYS A 65 22.67 -14.69 -15.49
C LYS A 65 21.93 -14.99 -16.78
N GLU A 66 20.76 -15.63 -16.70
CA GLU A 66 19.94 -15.94 -17.88
C GLU A 66 19.40 -14.68 -18.54
N ASN A 67 18.94 -13.71 -17.72
CA ASN A 67 18.50 -12.41 -18.21
C ASN A 67 19.65 -11.63 -18.86
N GLU A 68 20.83 -11.61 -18.25
CA GLU A 68 22.00 -10.90 -18.79
C GLU A 68 22.42 -11.47 -20.14
N ILE A 69 22.45 -12.79 -20.29
CA ILE A 69 22.76 -13.46 -21.56
C ILE A 69 21.69 -13.11 -22.62
N CYS A 70 20.42 -13.18 -22.21
CA CYS A 70 19.30 -12.83 -23.10
C CYS A 70 19.43 -11.38 -23.58
N LEU A 71 19.56 -10.43 -22.64
CA LEU A 71 19.59 -8.98 -22.91
C LEU A 71 20.77 -8.58 -23.81
N LYS A 72 21.96 -9.19 -23.65
CA LYS A 72 23.12 -8.95 -24.52
C LYS A 72 22.93 -9.44 -25.97
N ASP A 73 22.07 -10.44 -26.17
CA ASP A 73 21.82 -11.05 -27.49
C ASP A 73 20.56 -10.48 -28.18
N LEU A 74 19.82 -9.55 -27.51
CA LEU A 74 18.64 -8.92 -28.10
C LEU A 74 19.00 -7.94 -29.20
N LYS A 75 18.12 -7.89 -30.22
CA LYS A 75 18.20 -6.94 -31.32
C LYS A 75 16.85 -6.24 -31.49
N GLN A 76 16.89 -5.05 -32.04
CA GLN A 76 15.67 -4.33 -32.41
C GLN A 76 14.73 -5.22 -33.25
N GLY A 77 13.46 -5.29 -32.87
CA GLY A 77 12.44 -6.11 -33.50
C GLY A 77 12.33 -7.54 -32.99
N ASP A 78 13.22 -7.98 -32.09
CA ASP A 78 13.07 -9.30 -31.44
C ASP A 78 11.81 -9.30 -30.56
N VAL A 79 11.09 -10.42 -30.57
CA VAL A 79 9.98 -10.68 -29.64
C VAL A 79 10.47 -11.54 -28.51
N VAL A 80 10.21 -11.08 -27.29
CA VAL A 80 10.66 -11.72 -26.04
C VAL A 80 9.47 -12.10 -25.20
N ASP A 81 9.41 -13.35 -24.76
CA ASP A 81 8.41 -13.79 -23.78
C ASP A 81 8.81 -13.32 -22.38
N LEU A 82 7.93 -12.61 -21.71
CA LEU A 82 8.08 -12.25 -20.30
C LEU A 82 7.61 -13.41 -19.43
N VAL A 83 8.49 -13.93 -18.58
CA VAL A 83 8.24 -15.14 -17.78
C VAL A 83 8.27 -14.80 -16.29
N HIS A 84 7.22 -15.19 -15.58
CA HIS A 84 7.12 -15.14 -14.13
C HIS A 84 6.70 -16.51 -13.59
N GLU A 85 7.41 -17.06 -12.59
CA GLU A 85 7.11 -18.37 -11.98
C GLU A 85 6.90 -19.50 -13.00
N ARG A 86 7.73 -19.54 -14.06
CA ARG A 86 7.67 -20.50 -15.18
C ARG A 86 6.47 -20.34 -16.11
N LEU A 87 5.66 -19.32 -15.94
CA LEU A 87 4.53 -19.00 -16.82
C LEU A 87 4.87 -17.83 -17.70
N ILE A 88 4.48 -17.87 -18.97
CA ILE A 88 4.55 -16.72 -19.86
C ILE A 88 3.41 -15.78 -19.43
N VAL A 89 3.80 -14.61 -18.93
CA VAL A 89 2.87 -13.58 -18.41
C VAL A 89 2.73 -12.39 -19.35
N GLY A 90 3.50 -12.37 -20.45
CA GLY A 90 3.44 -11.30 -21.42
C GLY A 90 4.48 -11.45 -22.53
N GLU A 91 4.50 -10.46 -23.38
CA GLU A 91 5.47 -10.34 -24.47
C GLU A 91 5.99 -8.91 -24.55
N LEU A 92 7.21 -8.76 -25.08
CA LEU A 92 7.83 -7.46 -25.33
C LEU A 92 8.49 -7.48 -26.71
N ILE A 93 8.22 -6.45 -27.51
CA ILE A 93 8.85 -6.22 -28.81
C ILE A 93 9.97 -5.23 -28.59
N VAL A 94 11.22 -5.67 -28.77
CA VAL A 94 12.42 -4.89 -28.42
C VAL A 94 12.59 -3.70 -29.35
N GLU A 95 12.69 -2.50 -28.80
CA GLU A 95 13.10 -1.29 -29.51
C GLU A 95 14.61 -1.05 -29.35
N GLU A 96 15.11 -1.08 -28.12
CA GLU A 96 16.51 -0.91 -27.80
C GLU A 96 16.90 -1.61 -26.47
N THR A 97 18.21 -1.79 -26.28
CA THR A 97 18.81 -2.16 -25.00
C THR A 97 19.98 -1.22 -24.72
N PHE A 98 20.17 -0.81 -23.46
CA PHE A 98 21.27 0.05 -23.05
C PHE A 98 21.77 -0.27 -21.65
N GLU A 99 23.01 0.11 -21.35
CA GLU A 99 23.61 -0.09 -20.04
C GLU A 99 23.13 0.95 -19.03
N ILE A 100 22.91 0.52 -17.81
CA ILE A 100 22.55 1.38 -16.69
C ILE A 100 23.44 1.08 -15.48
N ASP A 101 23.66 2.09 -14.64
CA ASP A 101 24.23 1.89 -13.31
C ASP A 101 23.11 1.63 -12.31
N PRO A 102 23.03 0.41 -11.71
CA PRO A 102 22.04 0.12 -10.68
C PRO A 102 22.10 1.05 -9.47
N LYS A 103 23.30 1.55 -9.11
CA LYS A 103 23.45 2.47 -7.97
C LYS A 103 22.87 3.85 -8.28
N GLU A 104 23.12 4.40 -9.45
CA GLU A 104 22.50 5.65 -9.89
C GLU A 104 20.97 5.53 -9.89
N ARG A 105 20.46 4.40 -10.39
CA ARG A 105 19.02 4.13 -10.36
C ARG A 105 18.44 4.09 -8.95
N LEU A 106 19.15 3.48 -8.00
CA LEU A 106 18.74 3.45 -6.59
C LEU A 106 18.74 4.86 -5.97
N VAL A 107 19.74 5.68 -6.28
CA VAL A 107 19.74 7.08 -5.86
C VAL A 107 18.52 7.84 -6.40
N CYS A 108 18.12 7.60 -7.64
CA CYS A 108 16.92 8.20 -8.20
C CYS A 108 15.63 7.78 -7.47
N ILE A 109 15.54 6.51 -7.06
CA ILE A 109 14.34 5.94 -6.41
C ILE A 109 14.29 6.32 -4.92
N TYR A 110 15.40 6.12 -4.19
CA TYR A 110 15.46 6.23 -2.73
C TYR A 110 16.13 7.51 -2.22
N GLY A 111 16.75 8.29 -3.10
CA GLY A 111 17.62 9.41 -2.69
C GLY A 111 18.99 8.97 -2.16
N THR A 112 19.25 7.68 -2.06
CA THR A 112 20.50 7.09 -1.56
C THR A 112 20.77 5.72 -2.20
N ALA A 113 22.04 5.34 -2.28
CA ALA A 113 22.45 3.97 -2.62
C ALA A 113 23.06 3.22 -1.42
N ASP A 114 22.89 3.73 -0.20
CA ASP A 114 23.41 3.10 1.02
C ASP A 114 22.64 1.80 1.31
N GLU A 115 23.36 0.68 1.35
CA GLU A 115 22.81 -0.65 1.61
C GLU A 115 22.31 -0.85 3.07
N SER A 116 22.60 0.09 3.98
CA SER A 116 21.97 0.10 5.30
C SER A 116 20.47 0.41 5.23
N HIS A 117 20.04 1.08 4.15
CA HIS A 117 18.63 1.34 3.88
C HIS A 117 17.94 0.04 3.40
N PRO A 118 16.88 -0.46 4.10
CA PRO A 118 16.27 -1.76 3.79
C PRO A 118 15.76 -1.86 2.35
N GLY A 119 15.17 -0.79 1.82
CA GLY A 119 14.67 -0.74 0.45
C GLY A 119 15.80 -0.86 -0.58
N VAL A 120 16.91 -0.14 -0.39
CA VAL A 120 18.10 -0.21 -1.24
C VAL A 120 18.64 -1.63 -1.29
N LYS A 121 18.89 -2.25 -0.13
CA LYS A 121 19.41 -3.61 -0.01
C LYS A 121 18.54 -4.65 -0.75
N ASN A 122 17.23 -4.54 -0.65
CA ASN A 122 16.31 -5.47 -1.29
C ASN A 122 16.22 -5.23 -2.80
N THR A 123 16.15 -3.97 -3.22
CA THR A 123 16.02 -3.61 -4.64
C THR A 123 17.29 -3.88 -5.43
N LEU A 124 18.48 -3.64 -4.84
CA LEU A 124 19.77 -3.90 -5.50
C LEU A 124 19.90 -5.35 -5.97
N LYS A 125 19.36 -6.31 -5.22
CA LYS A 125 19.40 -7.74 -5.59
C LYS A 125 18.60 -8.08 -6.86
N ARG A 126 17.70 -7.21 -7.25
CA ARG A 126 16.75 -7.41 -8.35
C ARG A 126 17.12 -6.65 -9.61
N LEU A 127 17.97 -5.61 -9.48
CA LEU A 127 18.38 -4.76 -10.60
C LEU A 127 19.57 -5.35 -11.35
N GLY A 128 19.40 -5.51 -12.66
CA GLY A 128 20.49 -5.73 -13.60
C GLY A 128 21.10 -4.41 -14.08
N ASN A 129 22.14 -4.53 -14.88
CA ASN A 129 22.89 -3.41 -15.47
C ASN A 129 22.56 -3.17 -16.96
N ILE A 130 21.61 -3.92 -17.53
CA ILE A 130 21.13 -3.72 -18.89
C ILE A 130 19.62 -3.51 -18.85
N ALA A 131 19.16 -2.37 -19.34
CA ALA A 131 17.75 -2.06 -19.53
C ALA A 131 17.29 -2.49 -20.92
N VAL A 132 16.03 -2.92 -21.02
CA VAL A 132 15.35 -3.20 -22.29
C VAL A 132 14.13 -2.30 -22.43
N VAL A 133 13.92 -1.80 -23.64
CA VAL A 133 12.81 -0.91 -24.00
C VAL A 133 12.07 -1.48 -25.18
N GLY A 134 10.78 -1.27 -25.20
CA GLY A 134 9.92 -1.69 -26.30
C GLY A 134 8.45 -1.69 -25.93
N ASP A 135 7.63 -1.96 -26.91
CA ASP A 135 6.21 -2.16 -26.69
C ASP A 135 5.98 -3.51 -26.03
N TYR A 136 5.22 -3.50 -24.96
CA TYR A 136 4.93 -4.73 -24.21
C TYR A 136 3.45 -4.90 -23.90
N LYS A 137 3.07 -6.14 -23.67
CA LYS A 137 1.76 -6.50 -23.17
C LYS A 137 1.90 -7.55 -22.08
N VAL A 138 1.34 -7.28 -20.89
CA VAL A 138 1.35 -8.19 -19.76
C VAL A 138 -0.07 -8.57 -19.34
N SER A 139 -0.22 -9.76 -18.80
CA SER A 139 -1.46 -10.27 -18.24
C SER A 139 -1.42 -10.23 -16.71
N TYR A 140 -2.11 -9.25 -16.14
CA TYR A 140 -2.24 -9.09 -14.70
C TYR A 140 -3.64 -8.56 -14.33
N PRO A 141 -4.65 -9.45 -14.28
CA PRO A 141 -6.07 -9.07 -14.19
C PRO A 141 -6.44 -8.25 -12.96
N LEU A 142 -5.69 -8.36 -11.86
CA LEU A 142 -5.97 -7.63 -10.62
C LEU A 142 -6.08 -6.12 -10.86
N ILE A 143 -5.14 -5.56 -11.59
CA ILE A 143 -5.06 -4.10 -11.80
C ILE A 143 -6.25 -3.60 -12.63
N SER A 144 -6.58 -4.28 -13.74
CA SER A 144 -7.71 -3.89 -14.57
C SER A 144 -9.05 -4.05 -13.85
N SER A 145 -9.20 -5.08 -13.02
CA SER A 145 -10.42 -5.30 -12.23
C SER A 145 -10.62 -4.22 -11.16
N THR A 146 -9.57 -3.86 -10.42
CA THR A 146 -9.66 -2.80 -9.39
C THR A 146 -9.97 -1.44 -10.01
N LYS A 147 -9.38 -1.13 -11.18
CA LYS A 147 -9.70 0.09 -11.92
C LYS A 147 -11.18 0.18 -12.28
N LYS A 148 -11.75 -0.91 -12.83
CA LYS A 148 -13.18 -1.00 -13.14
C LYS A 148 -14.06 -0.80 -11.92
N ILE A 149 -13.77 -1.49 -10.80
CA ILE A 149 -14.52 -1.38 -9.55
C ILE A 149 -14.61 0.09 -9.10
N VAL A 150 -13.49 0.81 -9.09
CA VAL A 150 -13.48 2.22 -8.66
C VAL A 150 -14.28 3.10 -9.64
N GLN A 151 -14.06 2.93 -10.94
CA GLN A 151 -14.78 3.71 -11.97
C GLN A 151 -16.28 3.48 -11.93
N GLU A 152 -16.71 2.22 -11.79
CA GLU A 152 -18.12 1.87 -11.64
C GLU A 152 -18.72 2.49 -10.39
N LYS A 153 -18.01 2.47 -9.27
CA LYS A 153 -18.50 3.06 -8.00
C LYS A 153 -18.61 4.58 -8.08
N ILE A 154 -17.64 5.25 -8.70
CA ILE A 154 -17.71 6.70 -8.97
C ILE A 154 -18.94 7.03 -9.82
N LYS A 155 -19.18 6.24 -10.88
CA LYS A 155 -20.36 6.42 -11.77
C LYS A 155 -21.66 6.14 -11.04
N GLU A 156 -21.74 5.06 -10.29
CA GLU A 156 -22.93 4.67 -9.50
C GLU A 156 -23.34 5.75 -8.49
N THR A 157 -22.37 6.28 -7.76
CA THR A 157 -22.61 7.29 -6.73
C THR A 157 -22.73 8.71 -7.26
N GLY A 158 -22.32 8.98 -8.49
CA GLY A 158 -22.20 10.31 -9.05
C GLY A 158 -21.21 11.21 -8.29
N ALA A 159 -20.23 10.61 -7.60
CA ALA A 159 -19.28 11.30 -6.74
C ALA A 159 -18.44 12.31 -7.52
N LYS A 160 -18.39 13.56 -7.03
CA LYS A 160 -17.56 14.65 -7.58
C LYS A 160 -16.26 14.83 -6.79
N ASN A 161 -16.34 14.65 -5.47
CA ASN A 161 -15.19 14.72 -4.57
C ASN A 161 -14.82 13.28 -4.18
N VAL A 162 -13.81 12.73 -4.84
CA VAL A 162 -13.32 11.38 -4.58
C VAL A 162 -11.97 11.47 -3.89
N SER A 163 -11.90 10.97 -2.67
CA SER A 163 -10.65 10.96 -1.89
C SER A 163 -9.98 9.62 -1.93
N ALA A 164 -8.68 9.64 -2.07
CA ALA A 164 -7.78 8.50 -1.89
C ALA A 164 -7.15 8.53 -0.49
N LEU A 165 -6.97 7.35 0.09
CA LEU A 165 -6.24 7.15 1.33
C LEU A 165 -5.48 5.83 1.23
N THR A 166 -4.15 5.88 1.32
CA THR A 166 -3.26 4.71 1.31
C THR A 166 -3.03 4.22 2.74
N LEU A 167 -3.28 2.95 3.00
CA LEU A 167 -3.20 2.35 4.34
C LEU A 167 -2.40 1.06 4.34
N SER A 168 -1.44 0.95 5.25
CA SER A 168 -0.84 -0.34 5.62
C SER A 168 -1.77 -1.15 6.54
N ALA A 169 -2.41 -0.49 7.51
CA ALA A 169 -3.36 -1.08 8.48
C ALA A 169 -2.83 -2.37 9.16
N SER A 170 -1.58 -2.36 9.61
CA SER A 170 -0.92 -3.52 10.25
C SER A 170 -0.55 -3.25 11.72
N PRO A 171 -1.52 -3.33 12.66
CA PRO A 171 -2.95 -3.50 12.49
C PRO A 171 -3.71 -2.18 12.23
N LEU A 172 -4.96 -2.29 11.78
CA LEU A 172 -5.91 -1.17 11.77
C LEU A 172 -6.12 -0.67 13.21
N ASN A 173 -5.99 0.64 13.41
CA ASN A 173 -6.09 1.26 14.74
C ASN A 173 -6.95 2.52 14.71
N ARG A 174 -7.19 3.11 15.89
CA ARG A 174 -8.04 4.29 16.04
C ARG A 174 -7.52 5.54 15.34
N ALA A 175 -6.22 5.67 15.11
CA ALA A 175 -5.67 6.78 14.32
C ALA A 175 -6.08 6.63 12.84
N HIS A 176 -5.99 5.43 12.28
CA HIS A 176 -6.51 5.14 10.93
C HIS A 176 -8.01 5.42 10.84
N GLU A 177 -8.79 5.05 11.86
CA GLU A 177 -10.22 5.38 11.92
C GLU A 177 -10.47 6.89 11.81
N ARG A 178 -9.70 7.71 12.54
CA ARG A 178 -9.83 9.17 12.49
C ARG A 178 -9.52 9.71 11.10
N MET A 179 -8.47 9.18 10.46
CA MET A 179 -8.10 9.57 9.08
C MET A 179 -9.22 9.23 8.09
N ILE A 180 -9.77 8.02 8.16
CA ILE A 180 -10.86 7.58 7.27
C ILE A 180 -12.10 8.45 7.47
N ARG A 181 -12.50 8.72 8.71
CA ARG A 181 -13.65 9.58 8.99
C ARG A 181 -13.46 11.01 8.48
N GLN A 182 -12.26 11.57 8.66
CA GLN A 182 -11.94 12.90 8.13
C GLN A 182 -12.02 12.92 6.59
N ALA A 183 -11.61 11.86 5.92
CA ALA A 183 -11.74 11.74 4.47
C ALA A 183 -13.22 11.65 4.05
N ILE A 184 -14.07 10.89 4.78
CA ILE A 184 -15.50 10.75 4.52
C ILE A 184 -16.24 12.09 4.69
N ASP A 185 -15.87 12.87 5.72
CA ASP A 185 -16.49 14.17 5.99
C ASP A 185 -16.24 15.19 4.87
N GLN A 186 -15.15 15.02 4.11
CA GLN A 186 -14.76 15.95 3.04
C GLN A 186 -15.02 15.42 1.63
N SER A 187 -15.65 14.24 1.49
CA SER A 187 -15.76 13.56 0.20
C SER A 187 -17.11 12.89 -0.01
N ASP A 188 -17.48 12.75 -1.28
CA ASP A 188 -18.64 11.97 -1.68
C ASP A 188 -18.32 10.47 -1.65
N LEU A 189 -17.09 10.11 -2.02
CA LEU A 189 -16.56 8.73 -2.05
C LEU A 189 -15.12 8.71 -1.56
N VAL A 190 -14.76 7.69 -0.79
CA VAL A 190 -13.38 7.41 -0.34
C VAL A 190 -12.91 6.09 -0.92
N VAL A 191 -11.77 6.12 -1.61
CA VAL A 191 -11.07 4.94 -2.10
C VAL A 191 -9.94 4.63 -1.12
N LEU A 192 -10.05 3.52 -0.43
CA LEU A 192 -9.02 3.01 0.48
C LEU A 192 -8.10 2.06 -0.28
N PHE A 193 -6.89 2.51 -0.54
CA PHE A 193 -5.82 1.69 -1.08
C PHE A 193 -5.17 0.89 0.05
N LEU A 194 -5.57 -0.37 0.22
CA LEU A 194 -4.93 -1.24 1.19
C LEU A 194 -3.64 -1.80 0.60
N LEU A 195 -2.50 -1.37 1.14
CA LEU A 195 -1.19 -1.78 0.64
C LEU A 195 -1.02 -3.29 0.71
N LYS A 196 -0.54 -3.87 -0.39
CA LYS A 196 -0.22 -5.29 -0.51
C LYS A 196 1.25 -5.44 -0.91
N PRO A 197 2.19 -5.30 0.06
CA PRO A 197 3.61 -5.43 -0.22
C PRO A 197 3.96 -6.87 -0.59
N PHE A 198 4.92 -7.06 -1.49
CA PHE A 198 5.44 -8.38 -1.90
C PHE A 198 6.24 -9.06 -0.80
N THR A 199 6.84 -8.28 0.10
CA THR A 199 7.53 -8.76 1.30
C THR A 199 7.02 -7.99 2.51
N SER A 200 6.53 -8.69 3.53
CA SER A 200 6.03 -8.04 4.75
C SER A 200 6.32 -8.90 5.97
N ASN A 201 6.80 -8.26 7.03
CA ASN A 201 6.93 -8.85 8.36
C ASN A 201 5.68 -8.56 9.24
N GLY A 202 4.67 -7.90 8.68
CA GLY A 202 3.43 -7.54 9.35
C GLY A 202 2.34 -8.60 9.23
N LEU A 203 1.10 -8.17 9.44
CA LEU A 203 -0.08 -9.02 9.19
C LEU A 203 -0.23 -9.29 7.69
N ARG A 204 -0.65 -10.51 7.34
CA ARG A 204 -0.99 -10.87 5.97
C ARG A 204 -2.09 -9.95 5.42
N TYR A 205 -2.10 -9.81 4.10
CA TYR A 205 -3.07 -8.95 3.42
C TYR A 205 -4.52 -9.33 3.72
N ASP A 206 -4.85 -10.63 3.64
CA ASP A 206 -6.19 -11.15 3.93
C ASP A 206 -6.67 -10.76 5.33
N VAL A 207 -5.86 -10.98 6.36
CA VAL A 207 -6.17 -10.60 7.75
C VAL A 207 -6.43 -9.11 7.90
N ARG A 208 -5.61 -8.27 7.23
CA ARG A 208 -5.78 -6.80 7.27
C ARG A 208 -7.02 -6.34 6.53
N HIS A 209 -7.30 -6.99 5.40
CA HIS A 209 -8.50 -6.73 4.61
C HIS A 209 -9.75 -7.06 5.41
N ASP A 210 -9.84 -8.25 6.00
CA ASP A 210 -11.01 -8.69 6.77
C ASP A 210 -11.23 -7.82 8.01
N ALA A 211 -10.16 -7.46 8.72
CA ALA A 211 -10.21 -6.53 9.84
C ALA A 211 -10.72 -5.11 9.41
N LEU A 212 -10.30 -4.64 8.23
CA LEU A 212 -10.78 -3.39 7.67
C LEU A 212 -12.24 -3.48 7.24
N MET A 213 -12.66 -4.59 6.64
CA MET A 213 -14.05 -4.83 6.25
C MET A 213 -14.95 -4.90 7.48
N THR A 214 -14.57 -5.65 8.52
CA THR A 214 -15.25 -5.68 9.82
C THR A 214 -15.46 -4.27 10.38
N PHE A 215 -14.42 -3.43 10.30
CA PHE A 215 -14.53 -2.04 10.76
C PHE A 215 -15.50 -1.22 9.90
N ILE A 216 -15.44 -1.35 8.58
CA ILE A 216 -16.32 -0.61 7.66
C ILE A 216 -17.78 -1.02 7.86
N GLU A 217 -18.04 -2.31 7.93
CA GLU A 217 -19.40 -2.87 8.07
C GLU A 217 -20.09 -2.43 9.34
N HIS A 218 -19.38 -2.36 10.45
CA HIS A 218 -19.96 -2.04 11.75
C HIS A 218 -19.96 -0.54 12.07
N PHE A 219 -19.05 0.26 11.50
CA PHE A 219 -18.78 1.61 12.03
C PHE A 219 -18.75 2.72 10.98
N LEU A 220 -18.86 2.41 9.68
CA LEU A 220 -18.78 3.41 8.62
C LEU A 220 -19.94 3.30 7.61
N PRO A 221 -20.25 4.39 6.89
CA PRO A 221 -21.22 4.35 5.80
C PRO A 221 -20.64 3.58 4.59
N GLN A 222 -21.00 2.32 4.44
CA GLN A 222 -20.45 1.40 3.43
C GLN A 222 -20.58 1.91 1.99
N ASN A 223 -21.66 2.64 1.68
CA ASN A 223 -21.91 3.20 0.35
C ASN A 223 -20.92 4.31 -0.06
N LYS A 224 -20.17 4.87 0.89
CA LYS A 224 -19.17 5.92 0.66
C LYS A 224 -17.74 5.41 0.58
N ILE A 225 -17.50 4.12 0.62
CA ILE A 225 -16.16 3.55 0.71
C ILE A 225 -15.98 2.45 -0.33
N VAL A 226 -14.82 2.46 -0.96
CA VAL A 226 -14.32 1.36 -1.79
C VAL A 226 -12.95 0.96 -1.27
N VAL A 227 -12.75 -0.33 -1.01
CA VAL A 227 -11.44 -0.89 -0.63
C VAL A 227 -10.87 -1.63 -1.82
N ILE A 228 -9.64 -1.28 -2.22
CA ILE A 228 -8.91 -1.99 -3.26
C ILE A 228 -7.48 -2.30 -2.81
N PRO A 229 -6.90 -3.42 -3.23
CA PRO A 229 -5.49 -3.69 -3.04
C PRO A 229 -4.64 -2.73 -3.88
N LEU A 230 -3.57 -2.21 -3.28
CA LEU A 230 -2.48 -1.55 -4.01
C LEU A 230 -1.19 -2.34 -3.77
N GLU A 231 -0.69 -2.99 -4.80
CA GLU A 231 0.57 -3.71 -4.72
C GLU A 231 1.72 -2.71 -4.68
N ASN A 232 2.33 -2.65 -3.50
CA ASN A 232 3.41 -1.74 -3.20
C ASN A 232 4.74 -2.34 -3.68
N SER A 233 5.08 -2.07 -4.94
CA SER A 233 6.34 -2.48 -5.54
C SER A 233 7.48 -1.50 -5.18
N TYR A 234 8.71 -1.85 -5.53
CA TYR A 234 9.91 -1.06 -5.23
C TYR A 234 9.89 0.38 -5.74
N ILE A 235 9.06 0.69 -6.75
CA ILE A 235 8.94 2.07 -7.24
C ILE A 235 8.16 2.97 -6.28
N PHE A 236 7.26 2.40 -5.46
CA PHE A 236 6.57 3.11 -4.38
C PHE A 236 7.46 3.12 -3.14
N ALA A 237 8.55 3.86 -3.20
CA ALA A 237 9.55 3.87 -2.15
C ALA A 237 10.19 5.24 -1.96
N GLY A 238 10.64 5.48 -0.75
CA GLY A 238 11.31 6.72 -0.39
C GLY A 238 10.38 7.94 -0.47
N TYR A 239 10.97 9.12 -0.51
CA TYR A 239 10.21 10.38 -0.58
C TYR A 239 9.41 10.53 -1.90
N ASN A 240 9.76 9.77 -2.94
CA ASN A 240 9.05 9.77 -4.23
C ASN A 240 7.71 8.99 -4.19
N GLU A 241 7.49 8.17 -3.16
CA GLU A 241 6.26 7.37 -2.99
C GLU A 241 5.02 8.25 -3.02
N LEU A 242 5.08 9.42 -2.40
CA LEU A 242 3.98 10.37 -2.36
C LEU A 242 3.56 10.85 -3.76
N ILE A 243 4.54 11.10 -4.66
CA ILE A 243 4.25 11.51 -6.04
C ILE A 243 3.55 10.38 -6.79
N LEU A 244 4.01 9.15 -6.61
CA LEU A 244 3.43 7.98 -7.26
C LEU A 244 2.04 7.65 -6.70
N ASP A 245 1.85 7.75 -5.39
CA ASP A 245 0.54 7.60 -4.76
C ASP A 245 -0.45 8.62 -5.30
N ALA A 246 -0.03 9.87 -5.45
CA ALA A 246 -0.87 10.92 -6.04
C ALA A 246 -1.21 10.65 -7.51
N LEU A 247 -0.23 10.19 -8.32
CA LEU A 247 -0.44 9.81 -9.72
C LEU A 247 -1.43 8.64 -9.84
N VAL A 248 -1.21 7.59 -9.06
CA VAL A 248 -2.08 6.41 -9.06
C VAL A 248 -3.49 6.80 -8.62
N ALA A 249 -3.63 7.51 -7.51
CA ALA A 249 -4.92 7.97 -7.03
C ALA A 249 -5.67 8.81 -8.08
N LYS A 250 -4.98 9.78 -8.72
CA LYS A 250 -5.54 10.58 -9.81
C LYS A 250 -6.03 9.72 -10.97
N ASN A 251 -5.22 8.77 -11.41
CA ASN A 251 -5.54 7.91 -12.55
C ASN A 251 -6.63 6.87 -12.25
N TYR A 252 -6.89 6.57 -10.98
CA TYR A 252 -8.10 5.86 -10.53
C TYR A 252 -9.35 6.74 -10.55
N GLY A 253 -9.22 8.07 -10.68
CA GLY A 253 -10.32 9.02 -10.70
C GLY A 253 -10.51 9.82 -9.41
N CYS A 254 -9.56 9.73 -8.47
CA CYS A 254 -9.56 10.55 -7.27
C CYS A 254 -9.07 11.97 -7.57
N ASN A 255 -9.61 12.97 -6.89
CA ASN A 255 -9.18 14.37 -6.97
C ASN A 255 -8.65 14.92 -5.64
N ARG A 256 -8.62 14.09 -4.61
CA ARG A 256 -8.05 14.39 -3.30
C ARG A 256 -7.23 13.21 -2.79
N LEU A 257 -6.14 13.50 -2.10
CA LEU A 257 -5.30 12.50 -1.43
C LEU A 257 -5.13 12.89 0.05
N PHE A 258 -5.44 11.98 0.95
CA PHE A 258 -5.18 12.11 2.38
C PHE A 258 -3.95 11.29 2.73
N ILE A 259 -2.99 11.92 3.41
CA ILE A 259 -1.75 11.30 3.86
C ILE A 259 -1.52 11.55 5.34
N GLY A 260 -0.94 10.60 6.03
CA GLY A 260 -0.42 10.80 7.39
C GLY A 260 0.89 11.58 7.38
N SER A 261 1.24 12.20 8.50
CA SER A 261 2.51 12.93 8.68
C SER A 261 3.76 12.06 8.52
N HIS A 262 3.64 10.76 8.78
CA HIS A 262 4.72 9.78 8.62
C HIS A 262 4.52 8.87 7.39
N HIS A 263 3.82 9.35 6.39
CA HIS A 263 3.61 8.61 5.15
C HIS A 263 4.95 8.33 4.47
N ALA A 264 5.09 7.15 3.86
CA ALA A 264 6.29 6.76 3.12
C ALA A 264 7.60 6.75 3.95
N GLY A 265 7.52 6.59 5.26
CA GLY A 265 8.70 6.62 6.14
C GLY A 265 9.30 8.02 6.32
N LEU A 266 8.57 9.06 5.92
CA LEU A 266 8.92 10.45 6.18
C LEU A 266 9.05 10.67 7.70
N GLY A 267 10.08 11.40 8.10
CA GLY A 267 10.41 11.56 9.53
C GLY A 267 11.22 10.42 10.14
N LEU A 268 11.33 9.26 9.49
CA LEU A 268 12.21 8.17 9.91
C LEU A 268 13.51 8.10 9.11
N TYR A 269 13.39 8.25 7.77
CA TYR A 269 14.52 8.15 6.83
C TYR A 269 14.73 9.44 6.03
N TYR A 270 13.75 10.35 6.00
CA TYR A 270 13.72 11.56 5.20
C TYR A 270 13.29 12.77 6.04
N ASP A 271 13.84 13.94 5.74
CA ASP A 271 13.54 15.19 6.44
C ASP A 271 12.09 15.67 6.12
N ASP A 272 11.37 16.13 7.15
CA ASP A 272 10.01 16.69 7.01
C ASP A 272 9.95 17.90 6.07
N GLN A 273 11.07 18.64 5.89
CA GLN A 273 11.13 19.77 4.97
C GLN A 273 11.02 19.33 3.50
N GLN A 274 11.41 18.11 3.17
CA GLN A 274 11.27 17.56 1.81
C GLN A 274 9.82 17.34 1.41
N LEU A 275 8.92 17.10 2.36
CA LEU A 275 7.47 17.00 2.11
C LEU A 275 6.92 18.26 1.41
N ASN A 276 7.26 19.44 1.92
CA ASN A 276 6.77 20.69 1.36
C ASN A 276 7.26 20.90 -0.08
N SER A 277 8.51 20.53 -0.39
CA SER A 277 9.06 20.63 -1.76
C SER A 277 8.38 19.66 -2.72
N ILE A 278 7.99 18.46 -2.27
CA ILE A 278 7.25 17.49 -3.06
C ILE A 278 5.83 17.97 -3.34
N PHE A 279 5.18 18.64 -2.38
CA PHE A 279 3.87 19.27 -2.60
C PHE A 279 3.91 20.39 -3.64
N ASP A 280 5.00 21.14 -3.71
CA ASP A 280 5.18 22.16 -4.74
C ASP A 280 5.31 21.54 -6.13
N ILE A 281 6.00 20.42 -6.26
CA ILE A 281 6.11 19.65 -7.50
C ILE A 281 4.74 19.08 -7.93
N SER A 282 3.87 18.74 -6.96
CA SER A 282 2.55 18.14 -7.25
C SER A 282 1.47 19.15 -7.68
N LYS A 283 1.75 20.45 -7.69
CA LYS A 283 0.78 21.49 -8.13
C LYS A 283 0.26 21.26 -9.55
N ASP A 284 1.12 20.70 -10.41
CA ASP A 284 0.75 20.38 -11.81
C ASP A 284 -0.23 19.20 -11.93
N MET A 285 -0.40 18.43 -10.86
CA MET A 285 -1.28 17.26 -10.88
C MET A 285 -2.77 17.59 -10.71
N ASN A 286 -3.12 18.85 -10.38
CA ASN A 286 -4.50 19.26 -10.08
C ASN A 286 -5.18 18.34 -9.06
N MET A 287 -4.45 17.94 -8.02
CA MET A 287 -4.91 17.09 -6.92
C MET A 287 -4.79 17.82 -5.60
N LYS A 288 -5.86 17.83 -4.80
CA LYS A 288 -5.81 18.38 -3.45
C LYS A 288 -5.20 17.37 -2.49
N ILE A 289 -4.00 17.63 -1.99
CA ILE A 289 -3.35 16.81 -0.97
C ILE A 289 -3.64 17.39 0.42
N THR A 290 -4.06 16.54 1.35
CA THR A 290 -4.38 16.92 2.72
C THR A 290 -3.53 16.08 3.68
N THR A 291 -2.63 16.72 4.41
CA THR A 291 -1.87 16.06 5.48
C THR A 291 -2.72 15.97 6.74
N VAL A 292 -2.89 14.77 7.24
CA VAL A 292 -3.58 14.50 8.49
C VAL A 292 -2.57 14.58 9.63
N LYS A 293 -2.89 15.35 10.65
CA LYS A 293 -2.04 15.51 11.85
C LYS A 293 -2.00 14.22 12.67
N ASP A 294 -0.92 14.07 13.44
CA ASP A 294 -0.74 12.92 14.30
C ASP A 294 -1.80 12.84 15.39
N TYR A 295 -2.21 11.61 15.64
CA TYR A 295 -3.07 11.27 16.75
C TYR A 295 -2.27 10.54 17.82
N VAL A 296 -2.39 11.03 19.04
CA VAL A 296 -1.73 10.47 20.23
C VAL A 296 -2.76 10.17 21.31
N TYR A 297 -2.45 9.25 22.20
CA TYR A 297 -3.27 9.06 23.39
C TYR A 297 -2.86 10.09 24.44
N CYS A 298 -3.82 10.93 24.88
CA CYS A 298 -3.59 11.86 25.96
C CYS A 298 -4.11 11.24 27.27
N ASN A 299 -3.26 11.10 28.29
CA ASN A 299 -3.62 10.53 29.56
C ASN A 299 -4.55 11.42 30.39
N GLN A 300 -4.58 12.75 30.14
CA GLN A 300 -5.51 13.67 30.76
C GLN A 300 -6.89 13.65 30.08
N CYS A 301 -6.93 13.67 28.74
CA CYS A 301 -8.15 13.54 27.97
C CYS A 301 -8.73 12.11 28.00
N ARG A 302 -7.93 11.11 28.36
CA ARG A 302 -8.23 9.67 28.35
C ARG A 302 -8.78 9.16 27.01
N THR A 303 -8.30 9.77 25.92
CA THR A 303 -8.71 9.43 24.55
C THR A 303 -7.63 9.79 23.54
N LEU A 304 -7.85 9.37 22.28
CA LEU A 304 -7.05 9.82 21.16
C LEU A 304 -7.39 11.24 20.78
N VAL A 305 -6.37 12.08 20.73
CA VAL A 305 -6.43 13.49 20.38
C VAL A 305 -5.48 13.82 19.25
N SER A 306 -5.78 14.84 18.48
CA SER A 306 -4.79 15.45 17.58
C SER A 306 -3.82 16.28 18.41
N THR A 307 -2.55 16.19 18.11
CA THR A 307 -1.49 17.01 18.74
C THR A 307 -1.72 18.52 18.57
N THR A 308 -2.50 18.91 17.56
CA THR A 308 -2.84 20.30 17.28
C THR A 308 -3.98 20.85 18.15
N THR A 309 -4.90 19.97 18.57
CA THR A 309 -6.14 20.39 19.28
C THR A 309 -6.12 20.09 20.77
N CYS A 310 -5.20 19.24 21.22
CA CYS A 310 -5.07 18.91 22.64
C CYS A 310 -4.36 20.07 23.39
N PRO A 311 -4.98 20.61 24.46
CA PRO A 311 -4.38 21.68 25.25
C PRO A 311 -3.26 21.21 26.20
N HIS A 312 -3.12 19.88 26.39
CA HIS A 312 -2.18 19.32 27.32
C HIS A 312 -0.77 19.22 26.72
N GLY A 313 0.25 19.37 27.55
CA GLY A 313 1.64 19.28 27.12
C GLY A 313 2.06 17.89 26.64
N GLN A 314 3.18 17.83 25.92
CA GLN A 314 3.69 16.57 25.33
C GLN A 314 3.94 15.46 26.38
N HIS A 315 4.22 15.79 27.65
CA HIS A 315 4.41 14.82 28.73
C HIS A 315 3.12 14.05 29.10
N HIS A 316 1.96 14.49 28.61
CA HIS A 316 0.68 13.78 28.69
C HIS A 316 0.35 12.97 27.43
N HIS A 317 1.15 13.10 26.37
CA HIS A 317 0.94 12.43 25.12
C HIS A 317 1.74 11.12 25.06
N ILE A 318 1.03 10.01 24.92
CA ILE A 318 1.63 8.70 24.72
C ILE A 318 1.60 8.40 23.24
N HIS A 319 2.80 8.33 22.65
CA HIS A 319 2.99 7.88 21.27
C HIS A 319 3.03 6.35 21.26
N TYR A 320 2.18 5.73 20.48
CA TYR A 320 2.23 4.30 20.27
C TYR A 320 2.36 4.00 18.78
N HIS A 321 3.20 3.06 18.46
CA HIS A 321 3.44 2.63 17.10
C HIS A 321 2.59 1.41 16.76
N SER A 322 2.15 1.31 15.51
CA SER A 322 1.41 0.14 15.02
C SER A 322 2.20 -1.16 15.23
N SER A 323 3.53 -1.12 15.17
CA SER A 323 4.39 -2.26 15.48
C SER A 323 4.23 -2.76 16.92
N SER A 324 4.17 -1.86 17.90
CA SER A 324 3.97 -2.25 19.31
C SER A 324 2.59 -2.86 19.56
N ILE A 325 1.56 -2.32 18.89
CA ILE A 325 0.21 -2.91 18.92
C ILE A 325 0.22 -4.30 18.27
N LEU A 326 0.94 -4.44 17.16
CA LEU A 326 1.06 -5.72 16.47
C LEU A 326 1.76 -6.79 17.33
N GLU A 327 2.80 -6.42 18.07
CA GLU A 327 3.46 -7.36 18.99
C GLU A 327 2.50 -7.85 20.08
N LEU A 328 1.68 -6.97 20.68
CA LEU A 328 0.65 -7.40 21.63
C LEU A 328 -0.30 -8.44 20.99
N ILE A 329 -0.76 -8.19 19.78
CA ILE A 329 -1.66 -9.11 19.07
C ILE A 329 -0.97 -10.44 18.74
N LYS A 330 0.30 -10.42 18.33
CA LYS A 330 1.09 -11.64 18.06
C LYS A 330 1.28 -12.50 19.31
N GLU A 331 1.39 -11.87 20.49
CA GLU A 331 1.39 -12.57 21.77
C GLU A 331 -0.01 -13.05 22.20
N GLY A 332 -1.01 -12.85 21.37
CA GLY A 332 -2.40 -13.27 21.62
C GLY A 332 -3.14 -12.38 22.62
N MET A 333 -2.66 -11.17 22.86
CA MET A 333 -3.29 -10.20 23.74
C MET A 333 -4.16 -9.23 22.93
N MET A 334 -5.32 -8.87 23.50
CA MET A 334 -6.14 -7.80 22.95
C MET A 334 -5.56 -6.44 23.33
N PRO A 335 -5.24 -5.56 22.35
CA PRO A 335 -4.86 -4.20 22.66
C PRO A 335 -6.01 -3.43 23.34
N PRO A 336 -5.70 -2.39 24.15
CA PRO A 336 -6.71 -1.52 24.71
C PRO A 336 -7.67 -0.97 23.63
N SER A 337 -8.97 -0.95 23.92
CA SER A 337 -9.99 -0.53 22.94
C SER A 337 -9.89 0.94 22.52
N VAL A 338 -9.17 1.75 23.30
CA VAL A 338 -8.83 3.12 22.93
C VAL A 338 -7.81 3.18 21.77
N LEU A 339 -7.03 2.13 21.57
CA LEU A 339 -6.04 2.01 20.50
C LEU A 339 -6.58 1.23 19.30
N VAL A 340 -7.26 0.11 19.54
CA VAL A 340 -7.85 -0.75 18.49
C VAL A 340 -9.26 -1.15 18.94
N ARG A 341 -10.23 -1.10 18.04
CA ARG A 341 -11.57 -1.60 18.34
C ARG A 341 -11.54 -3.07 18.70
N ARG A 342 -12.36 -3.46 19.67
CA ARG A 342 -12.47 -4.85 20.11
C ARG A 342 -12.86 -5.80 18.96
N GLU A 343 -13.77 -5.37 18.11
CA GLU A 343 -14.24 -6.12 16.94
C GLU A 343 -13.10 -6.35 15.94
N VAL A 344 -12.30 -5.33 15.66
CA VAL A 344 -11.11 -5.42 14.82
C VAL A 344 -10.04 -6.31 15.45
N SER A 345 -9.81 -6.18 16.77
CA SER A 345 -8.85 -7.03 17.48
C SER A 345 -9.29 -8.50 17.50
N ALA A 346 -10.59 -8.76 17.69
CA ALA A 346 -11.16 -10.10 17.69
C ALA A 346 -10.98 -10.78 16.33
N SER A 347 -11.35 -10.10 15.23
CA SER A 347 -11.17 -10.62 13.88
C SER A 347 -9.70 -10.99 13.58
N ILE A 348 -8.76 -10.12 13.96
CA ILE A 348 -7.33 -10.42 13.78
C ILE A 348 -6.87 -11.60 14.64
N LEU A 349 -7.29 -11.66 15.92
CA LEU A 349 -6.88 -12.75 16.83
C LEU A 349 -7.41 -14.10 16.39
N VAL A 350 -8.66 -14.16 15.91
CA VAL A 350 -9.23 -15.40 15.36
C VAL A 350 -8.45 -15.85 14.12
N ALA A 351 -8.10 -14.93 13.23
CA ALA A 351 -7.33 -15.24 12.03
C ALA A 351 -5.89 -15.70 12.34
N LEU A 352 -5.27 -15.17 13.41
CA LEU A 352 -3.91 -15.57 13.81
C LEU A 352 -3.88 -16.86 14.65
N PHE A 353 -4.92 -17.10 15.42
CA PHE A 353 -5.00 -18.23 16.36
C PHE A 353 -6.30 -19.03 16.16
N PRO A 354 -6.52 -19.61 14.99
CA PRO A 354 -7.71 -20.40 14.71
C PRO A 354 -7.77 -21.59 15.66
N ASP A 355 -8.98 -21.94 16.08
CA ASP A 355 -9.26 -23.05 16.99
C ASP A 355 -8.54 -22.98 18.36
N ARG A 356 -8.20 -21.75 18.81
CA ARG A 356 -7.51 -21.55 20.09
C ARG A 356 -8.29 -22.12 21.28
N PHE A 357 -9.60 -22.04 21.25
CA PHE A 357 -10.48 -22.48 22.30
C PHE A 357 -11.22 -23.76 21.95
N LYS A 358 -10.65 -24.92 22.28
CA LYS A 358 -11.24 -26.25 21.97
C LYS A 358 -12.62 -26.49 22.60
N LYS A 359 -12.98 -25.74 23.64
CA LYS A 359 -14.25 -25.84 24.37
C LYS A 359 -14.90 -24.47 24.53
N LEU A 360 -14.88 -23.68 23.46
CA LEU A 360 -15.32 -22.29 23.48
C LEU A 360 -16.73 -22.13 24.05
N GLN A 361 -17.70 -22.89 23.58
CA GLN A 361 -19.10 -22.81 24.04
C GLN A 361 -19.19 -23.04 25.56
N SER A 362 -18.54 -24.06 26.07
CA SER A 362 -18.55 -24.35 27.52
C SER A 362 -17.88 -23.25 28.35
N ILE A 363 -16.82 -22.64 27.81
CA ILE A 363 -16.14 -21.51 28.46
C ILE A 363 -17.04 -20.26 28.43
N TYR A 364 -17.68 -20.00 27.28
CA TYR A 364 -18.59 -18.89 27.11
C TYR A 364 -19.76 -19.00 28.10
N ASP A 365 -20.46 -20.15 28.13
CA ASP A 365 -21.59 -20.40 29.02
C ASP A 365 -21.23 -20.31 30.52
N ALA A 366 -19.98 -20.61 30.86
CA ALA A 366 -19.48 -20.52 32.23
C ALA A 366 -19.12 -19.10 32.67
N LEU A 367 -18.71 -18.24 31.75
CA LEU A 367 -18.17 -16.90 32.07
C LEU A 367 -19.12 -15.76 31.72
N MET A 368 -19.95 -15.94 30.70
CA MET A 368 -20.80 -14.85 30.21
C MET A 368 -22.24 -15.03 30.67
N PRO A 369 -22.93 -13.95 31.03
CA PRO A 369 -24.35 -14.03 31.34
C PRO A 369 -25.12 -14.44 30.10
N ASN A 370 -26.00 -15.43 30.24
CA ASN A 370 -26.93 -15.88 29.21
C ASN A 370 -28.37 -15.68 29.71
N ASN A 371 -29.30 -15.56 28.76
CA ASN A 371 -30.73 -15.38 29.07
C ASN A 371 -31.49 -16.73 29.19
N GLY A 372 -30.77 -17.83 29.43
CA GLY A 372 -31.32 -19.17 29.51
C GLY A 372 -31.63 -19.80 28.16
N LEU A 373 -31.24 -19.16 27.07
CA LEU A 373 -31.31 -19.70 25.71
C LEU A 373 -29.93 -20.25 25.32
N MET A 374 -29.91 -21.42 24.68
CA MET A 374 -28.68 -21.96 24.10
C MET A 374 -28.41 -21.23 22.78
N GLU A 375 -27.50 -20.29 22.82
CA GLU A 375 -27.01 -19.58 21.64
C GLU A 375 -25.64 -20.14 21.28
N GLU A 376 -25.39 -20.35 19.97
CA GLU A 376 -24.06 -20.69 19.49
C GLU A 376 -23.23 -19.43 19.39
N HIS A 377 -22.05 -19.44 20.00
CA HIS A 377 -21.09 -18.33 19.99
C HIS A 377 -19.81 -18.72 19.28
N ASN A 378 -19.26 -17.76 18.52
CA ASN A 378 -17.98 -17.90 17.84
C ASN A 378 -16.83 -17.28 18.67
N GLU A 379 -15.60 -17.47 18.21
CA GLU A 379 -14.43 -16.94 18.91
C GLU A 379 -14.38 -15.40 18.92
N GLU A 380 -14.90 -14.73 17.90
CA GLU A 380 -14.96 -13.26 17.87
C GLU A 380 -15.89 -12.73 18.95
N ASP A 381 -17.07 -13.30 19.11
CA ASP A 381 -18.03 -12.96 20.17
C ASP A 381 -17.43 -13.12 21.55
N PHE A 382 -16.69 -14.21 21.76
CA PHE A 382 -15.99 -14.46 23.03
C PHE A 382 -14.98 -13.37 23.34
N TYR A 383 -14.11 -13.01 22.39
CA TYR A 383 -13.13 -11.93 22.57
C TYR A 383 -13.80 -10.58 22.84
N ILE A 384 -14.87 -10.25 22.10
CA ILE A 384 -15.61 -8.99 22.25
C ILE A 384 -16.22 -8.88 23.64
N ASN A 385 -16.88 -9.93 24.12
CA ASN A 385 -17.51 -9.94 25.42
C ASN A 385 -16.49 -9.96 26.56
N LEU A 386 -15.38 -10.71 26.42
CA LEU A 386 -14.28 -10.71 27.38
C LEU A 386 -13.69 -9.31 27.55
N MET A 387 -13.47 -8.57 26.45
CA MET A 387 -13.00 -7.18 26.51
C MET A 387 -14.04 -6.25 27.17
N GLY A 388 -15.33 -6.53 27.00
CA GLY A 388 -16.41 -5.81 27.70
C GLY A 388 -16.28 -5.88 29.22
N LEU A 389 -15.88 -7.04 29.76
CA LEU A 389 -15.67 -7.21 31.20
C LEU A 389 -14.50 -6.36 31.75
N TYR A 390 -13.42 -6.21 30.96
CA TYR A 390 -12.32 -5.34 31.36
C TYR A 390 -12.69 -3.86 31.40
N GLN A 391 -13.63 -3.44 30.56
CA GLN A 391 -14.05 -2.03 30.49
C GLN A 391 -14.99 -1.62 31.60
N THR A 392 -15.82 -2.52 32.14
CA THR A 392 -16.73 -2.23 33.26
C THR A 392 -16.00 -1.93 34.56
N SER A 393 -14.80 -2.44 34.75
CA SER A 393 -14.00 -2.17 35.96
C SER A 393 -13.31 -0.79 35.97
N SER A 394 -13.34 -0.04 34.88
CA SER A 394 -12.73 1.30 34.78
C SER A 394 -13.72 2.45 34.99
N LEU A 395 -15.00 2.15 35.27
CA LEU A 395 -16.06 3.12 35.53
C LEU A 395 -16.43 3.27 37.01
N THR A 396 -15.74 2.57 37.91
CA THR A 396 -15.91 2.68 39.37
C THR A 396 -14.80 3.49 40.03
#